data_4a8332589e79ff287431654b4269c359
#
_entry.id   4a8332589e79ff287431654b4269c359
#
_cell.length_a   1.000
_cell.length_b   1.000
_cell.length_c   1.000
_cell.angle_alpha   90.00
_cell.angle_beta   90.00
_cell.angle_gamma   90.00
#
_symmetry.space_group_name_H-M   'P 1'
#
loop_
_entity.id
_entity.type
_entity.pdbx_description
1 polymer ?
#
loop_
_entity_poly.entity_id
_entity_poly.type
_entity_poly.pdbx_seq_one_letter_code
_entity_poly.pdbx_strand_id
1 'polypeptide(L)'
;MMMGNLERDVASSVALLDRLPAANVAERMQILAAVSHDLQTPITRMRLRTDLMDDGPERGKLQRDLLEMETLVREGVSFARTLHNAVEEDCKVDLDALLASVAADYADAGKPVTLSGECGTPILTKPRALRRVLCNLIDNALKFAGQADIELRRKPDGGFEIAVLDRGPGIPATELEAVFQPFYRIETSRNRDTGGTGLGLAIARQLAQALGATLSLATREGGGLEANLGMRKAG
;
A
#
# COMPACT_ATOMS: atom_id res chain seq x y z
N MET A 1 -18.23 -19.09 7.55
CA MET A 1 -18.30 -19.77 6.23
C MET A 1 -18.74 -18.82 5.09
N MET A 2 -19.56 -17.80 5.33
CA MET A 2 -19.99 -16.82 4.30
C MET A 2 -18.93 -15.79 3.90
N MET A 3 -18.03 -15.33 4.81
CA MET A 3 -17.02 -14.32 4.52
C MET A 3 -15.92 -14.82 3.56
N GLY A 4 -15.50 -16.07 3.65
CA GLY A 4 -14.47 -16.61 2.75
C GLY A 4 -14.90 -16.75 1.27
N ASN A 5 -16.20 -16.69 0.98
CA ASN A 5 -16.70 -16.69 -0.40
C ASN A 5 -16.67 -15.27 -0.98
N LEU A 6 -16.97 -14.24 -0.19
CA LEU A 6 -16.97 -12.85 -0.64
C LEU A 6 -15.54 -12.36 -0.98
N GLU A 7 -14.56 -12.73 -0.16
CA GLU A 7 -13.13 -12.44 -0.43
C GLU A 7 -12.67 -13.13 -1.73
N ARG A 8 -13.10 -14.39 -1.97
CA ARG A 8 -12.79 -15.10 -3.21
C ARG A 8 -13.49 -14.48 -4.42
N ASP A 9 -14.72 -14.04 -4.28
CA ASP A 9 -15.48 -13.44 -5.38
C ASP A 9 -14.91 -12.05 -5.76
N VAL A 10 -14.50 -11.24 -4.79
CA VAL A 10 -13.81 -9.97 -5.06
C VAL A 10 -12.43 -10.23 -5.68
N ALA A 11 -11.64 -11.17 -5.13
CA ALA A 11 -10.35 -11.54 -5.69
C ALA A 11 -10.48 -12.15 -7.10
N SER A 12 -11.51 -12.96 -7.35
CA SER A 12 -11.80 -13.54 -8.66
C SER A 12 -12.22 -12.48 -9.66
N SER A 13 -13.00 -11.47 -9.25
CA SER A 13 -13.42 -10.36 -10.11
C SER A 13 -12.23 -9.48 -10.50
N VAL A 14 -11.29 -9.24 -9.58
CA VAL A 14 -10.05 -8.51 -9.88
C VAL A 14 -9.11 -9.31 -10.77
N ALA A 15 -8.97 -10.62 -10.55
CA ALA A 15 -8.16 -11.50 -11.40
C ALA A 15 -8.73 -11.69 -12.83
N LEU A 16 -10.05 -11.56 -13.01
CA LEU A 16 -10.68 -11.54 -14.35
C LEU A 16 -10.30 -10.27 -15.12
N LEU A 17 -10.12 -9.14 -14.43
CA LEU A 17 -9.72 -7.86 -15.02
C LEU A 17 -8.29 -7.88 -15.58
N ASP A 18 -7.39 -8.68 -15.00
CA ASP A 18 -6.01 -8.83 -15.48
C ASP A 18 -5.90 -9.60 -16.81
N ARG A 19 -6.92 -10.35 -17.19
CA ARG A 19 -6.92 -11.17 -18.40
C ARG A 19 -7.44 -10.47 -19.66
N LEU A 20 -7.92 -9.22 -19.55
CA LEU A 20 -8.44 -8.48 -20.70
C LEU A 20 -7.32 -7.67 -21.40
N PRO A 21 -7.31 -7.50 -22.75
CA PRO A 21 -6.25 -6.78 -23.47
C PRO A 21 -6.12 -5.32 -23.05
N ALA A 22 -4.90 -4.78 -23.15
CA ALA A 22 -4.53 -3.42 -22.69
C ALA A 22 -5.35 -2.26 -23.32
N ALA A 23 -6.08 -2.50 -24.39
CA ALA A 23 -6.86 -1.48 -25.11
C ALA A 23 -8.08 -0.94 -24.33
N ASN A 24 -8.48 -1.56 -23.21
CA ASN A 24 -9.72 -1.22 -22.48
C ASN A 24 -9.48 -0.80 -21.01
N VAL A 25 -8.33 -0.20 -20.71
CA VAL A 25 -8.02 0.18 -19.31
C VAL A 25 -8.98 1.26 -18.79
N ALA A 26 -9.37 2.21 -19.63
CA ALA A 26 -10.35 3.25 -19.27
C ALA A 26 -11.74 2.66 -18.95
N GLU A 27 -12.19 1.68 -19.72
CA GLU A 27 -13.47 0.99 -19.52
C GLU A 27 -13.45 0.16 -18.23
N ARG A 28 -12.32 -0.53 -17.93
CA ARG A 28 -12.10 -1.24 -16.67
C ARG A 28 -12.21 -0.31 -15.48
N MET A 29 -11.66 0.91 -15.60
CA MET A 29 -11.71 1.92 -14.56
C MET A 29 -13.14 2.42 -14.32
N GLN A 30 -13.92 2.62 -15.38
CA GLN A 30 -15.33 2.99 -15.25
C GLN A 30 -16.13 1.88 -14.55
N ILE A 31 -15.90 0.63 -14.93
CA ILE A 31 -16.56 -0.54 -14.32
C ILE A 31 -16.20 -0.63 -12.84
N LEU A 32 -14.91 -0.50 -12.49
CA LEU A 32 -14.47 -0.57 -11.09
C LEU A 32 -14.99 0.62 -10.26
N ALA A 33 -15.01 1.82 -10.83
CA ALA A 33 -15.59 2.99 -10.16
C ALA A 33 -17.09 2.83 -9.95
N ALA A 34 -17.82 2.31 -10.93
CA ALA A 34 -19.25 2.03 -10.83
C ALA A 34 -19.55 0.94 -9.80
N VAL A 35 -18.84 -0.21 -9.87
CA VAL A 35 -18.99 -1.31 -8.89
C VAL A 35 -18.69 -0.83 -7.47
N SER A 36 -17.68 0.02 -7.30
CA SER A 36 -17.33 0.55 -5.97
C SER A 36 -18.38 1.50 -5.43
N HIS A 37 -18.91 2.38 -6.27
CA HIS A 37 -20.03 3.24 -5.89
C HIS A 37 -21.25 2.41 -5.50
N ASP A 38 -21.56 1.37 -6.27
CA ASP A 38 -22.70 0.49 -6.02
C ASP A 38 -22.51 -0.37 -4.75
N LEU A 39 -21.27 -0.72 -4.39
CA LEU A 39 -20.94 -1.39 -3.13
C LEU A 39 -20.96 -0.46 -1.92
N GLN A 40 -20.57 0.82 -2.08
CA GLN A 40 -20.61 1.79 -0.97
C GLN A 40 -22.04 2.04 -0.48
N THR A 41 -23.02 2.05 -1.38
CA THR A 41 -24.43 2.29 -1.04
C THR A 41 -24.99 1.25 -0.06
N PRO A 42 -24.91 -0.09 -0.31
CA PRO A 42 -25.38 -1.09 0.65
C PRO A 42 -24.56 -1.10 1.94
N ILE A 43 -23.24 -0.87 1.88
CA ILE A 43 -22.39 -0.79 3.08
C ILE A 43 -22.85 0.36 3.98
N THR A 44 -23.05 1.55 3.42
CA THR A 44 -23.57 2.71 4.18
C THR A 44 -24.94 2.41 4.78
N ARG A 45 -25.83 1.76 4.04
CA ARG A 45 -27.15 1.37 4.53
C ARG A 45 -27.06 0.35 5.68
N MET A 46 -26.18 -0.63 5.58
CA MET A 46 -25.95 -1.59 6.66
C MET A 46 -25.36 -0.91 7.89
N ARG A 47 -24.44 0.04 7.72
CA ARG A 47 -23.86 0.84 8.81
C ARG A 47 -24.94 1.64 9.54
N LEU A 48 -25.83 2.35 8.81
CA LEU A 48 -26.94 3.06 9.42
C LEU A 48 -27.88 2.14 10.19
N ARG A 49 -28.10 0.90 9.73
CA ARG A 49 -28.91 -0.10 10.46
C ARG A 49 -28.19 -0.57 11.73
N THR A 50 -26.87 -0.77 11.69
CA THR A 50 -26.11 -1.14 12.89
C THR A 50 -26.06 -0.02 13.92
N ASP A 51 -26.09 1.24 13.51
CA ASP A 51 -26.14 2.39 14.41
C ASP A 51 -27.47 2.46 15.18
N LEU A 52 -28.53 1.87 14.63
CA LEU A 52 -29.86 1.77 15.27
C LEU A 52 -30.02 0.51 16.15
N MET A 53 -29.03 -0.38 16.19
CA MET A 53 -29.06 -1.56 17.06
C MET A 53 -28.71 -1.17 18.49
N ASP A 54 -29.24 -1.94 19.45
CA ASP A 54 -28.83 -1.81 20.85
C ASP A 54 -27.34 -2.08 21.03
N ASP A 55 -26.74 -1.41 22.03
CA ASP A 55 -25.32 -1.63 22.33
C ASP A 55 -25.07 -3.06 22.78
N GLY A 56 -24.12 -3.71 22.09
CA GLY A 56 -23.80 -5.10 22.36
C GLY A 56 -22.62 -5.62 21.54
N PRO A 57 -22.07 -6.78 21.90
CA PRO A 57 -20.90 -7.35 21.24
C PRO A 57 -21.15 -7.66 19.76
N GLU A 58 -22.36 -8.00 19.37
CA GLU A 58 -22.73 -8.28 17.97
C GLU A 58 -22.74 -7.01 17.12
N ARG A 59 -23.25 -5.87 17.65
CA ARG A 59 -23.15 -4.57 16.97
C ARG A 59 -21.71 -4.19 16.71
N GLY A 60 -20.82 -4.34 17.73
CA GLY A 60 -19.41 -4.02 17.58
C GLY A 60 -18.68 -4.92 16.57
N LYS A 61 -19.07 -6.19 16.45
CA LYS A 61 -18.53 -7.08 15.39
C LYS A 61 -18.98 -6.62 14.01
N LEU A 62 -20.27 -6.36 13.85
CA LEU A 62 -20.85 -5.95 12.57
C LEU A 62 -20.31 -4.61 12.08
N GLN A 63 -20.09 -3.65 12.99
CA GLN A 63 -19.45 -2.37 12.65
C GLN A 63 -18.01 -2.56 12.16
N ARG A 64 -17.24 -3.46 12.78
CA ARG A 64 -15.88 -3.78 12.33
C ARG A 64 -15.87 -4.45 10.95
N ASP A 65 -16.76 -5.41 10.73
CA ASP A 65 -16.87 -6.09 9.44
C ASP A 65 -17.25 -5.11 8.33
N LEU A 66 -18.16 -4.17 8.59
CA LEU A 66 -18.55 -3.13 7.63
C LEU A 66 -17.41 -2.16 7.34
N LEU A 67 -16.62 -1.77 8.34
CA LEU A 67 -15.44 -0.92 8.16
C LEU A 67 -14.37 -1.63 7.33
N GLU A 68 -14.16 -2.93 7.56
CA GLU A 68 -13.25 -3.74 6.76
C GLU A 68 -13.71 -3.83 5.30
N MET A 69 -14.99 -4.07 5.05
CA MET A 69 -15.57 -4.08 3.69
C MET A 69 -15.40 -2.71 2.99
N GLU A 70 -15.68 -1.61 3.68
CA GLU A 70 -15.50 -0.25 3.14
C GLU A 70 -14.04 0.00 2.76
N THR A 71 -13.11 -0.43 3.59
CA THR A 71 -11.67 -0.31 3.36
C THR A 71 -11.23 -1.14 2.15
N LEU A 72 -11.68 -2.40 2.05
CA LEU A 72 -11.40 -3.29 0.90
C LEU A 72 -11.88 -2.69 -0.42
N VAL A 73 -13.10 -2.15 -0.45
CA VAL A 73 -13.65 -1.51 -1.65
C VAL A 73 -12.84 -0.28 -2.03
N ARG A 74 -12.52 0.58 -1.07
CA ARG A 74 -11.75 1.82 -1.29
C ARG A 74 -10.34 1.53 -1.79
N GLU A 75 -9.64 0.58 -1.16
CA GLU A 75 -8.29 0.19 -1.56
C GLU A 75 -8.27 -0.54 -2.90
N GLY A 76 -9.24 -1.40 -3.18
CA GLY A 76 -9.37 -2.08 -4.48
C GLY A 76 -9.53 -1.09 -5.63
N VAL A 77 -10.36 -0.05 -5.46
CA VAL A 77 -10.49 1.06 -6.45
C VAL A 77 -9.19 1.84 -6.57
N SER A 78 -8.56 2.11 -5.44
CA SER A 78 -7.28 2.82 -5.39
C SER A 78 -6.18 2.03 -6.11
N PHE A 79 -6.15 0.71 -5.94
CA PHE A 79 -5.27 -0.21 -6.67
C PHE A 79 -5.50 -0.12 -8.18
N ALA A 80 -6.75 -0.24 -8.61
CA ALA A 80 -7.10 -0.15 -10.01
C ALA A 80 -6.76 1.22 -10.63
N ARG A 81 -7.01 2.32 -9.91
CA ARG A 81 -6.60 3.67 -10.33
C ARG A 81 -5.08 3.82 -10.44
N THR A 82 -4.33 3.12 -9.61
CA THR A 82 -2.86 3.15 -9.64
C THR A 82 -2.31 2.56 -10.94
N LEU A 83 -2.96 1.51 -11.46
CA LEU A 83 -2.64 0.91 -12.76
C LEU A 83 -2.81 1.92 -13.90
N HIS A 84 -3.65 2.94 -13.74
CA HIS A 84 -4.00 3.91 -14.77
C HIS A 84 -3.30 5.27 -14.61
N ASN A 85 -2.94 5.67 -13.40
CA ASN A 85 -2.28 6.96 -13.11
C ASN A 85 -0.79 6.99 -13.50
N ALA A 86 -0.37 6.17 -14.45
CA ALA A 86 0.95 6.27 -15.11
C ALA A 86 1.12 7.57 -15.93
N VAL A 87 0.15 8.50 -15.87
CA VAL A 87 0.13 9.75 -16.63
C VAL A 87 0.84 10.91 -15.90
N GLU A 88 1.38 10.67 -14.70
CA GLU A 88 2.18 11.71 -14.05
C GLU A 88 3.49 11.90 -14.82
N GLU A 89 3.77 13.13 -15.25
CA GLU A 89 5.01 13.47 -15.92
C GLU A 89 6.19 13.53 -14.95
N ASP A 90 7.37 13.13 -15.44
CA ASP A 90 8.59 13.27 -14.69
C ASP A 90 8.94 14.76 -14.51
N CYS A 91 9.23 15.17 -13.31
CA CYS A 91 9.69 16.51 -12.99
C CYS A 91 10.90 16.47 -12.06
N LYS A 92 11.63 17.58 -11.99
CA LYS A 92 12.75 17.73 -11.05
C LYS A 92 12.19 17.84 -9.64
N VAL A 93 12.55 16.90 -8.79
CA VAL A 93 12.10 16.79 -7.40
C VAL A 93 13.32 16.89 -6.47
N ASP A 94 13.22 17.75 -5.48
CA ASP A 94 14.09 17.71 -4.33
C ASP A 94 13.69 16.53 -3.46
N LEU A 95 14.49 15.45 -3.53
CA LEU A 95 14.20 14.20 -2.84
C LEU A 95 14.29 14.38 -1.31
N ASP A 96 15.25 15.18 -0.85
CA ASP A 96 15.46 15.44 0.58
C ASP A 96 14.23 16.16 1.16
N ALA A 97 13.74 17.21 0.48
CA ALA A 97 12.54 17.93 0.87
C ALA A 97 11.29 17.05 0.84
N LEU A 98 11.16 16.17 -0.17
CA LEU A 98 10.02 15.25 -0.27
C LEU A 98 10.01 14.25 0.88
N LEU A 99 11.16 13.62 1.19
CA LEU A 99 11.27 12.66 2.29
C LEU A 99 11.05 13.33 3.64
N ALA A 100 11.61 14.54 3.85
CA ALA A 100 11.38 15.32 5.05
C ALA A 100 9.89 15.67 5.24
N SER A 101 9.21 16.09 4.16
CA SER A 101 7.75 16.33 4.20
C SER A 101 6.96 15.08 4.57
N VAL A 102 7.32 13.92 4.00
CA VAL A 102 6.65 12.65 4.33
C VAL A 102 6.86 12.31 5.80
N ALA A 103 8.10 12.37 6.30
CA ALA A 103 8.40 12.07 7.70
C ALA A 103 7.69 13.03 8.67
N ALA A 104 7.64 14.33 8.34
CA ALA A 104 6.94 15.33 9.13
C ALA A 104 5.44 15.06 9.25
N ASP A 105 4.76 14.67 8.15
CA ASP A 105 3.33 14.34 8.20
C ASP A 105 3.02 13.20 9.19
N TYR A 106 3.90 12.19 9.26
CA TYR A 106 3.75 11.11 10.22
C TYR A 106 4.07 11.55 11.65
N ALA A 107 5.11 12.39 11.84
CA ALA A 107 5.45 12.93 13.14
C ALA A 107 4.33 13.82 13.72
N ASP A 108 3.72 14.66 12.88
CA ASP A 108 2.57 15.51 13.25
C ASP A 108 1.34 14.66 13.64
N ALA A 109 1.22 13.47 13.06
CA ALA A 109 0.20 12.48 13.45
C ALA A 109 0.61 11.65 14.69
N GLY A 110 1.71 11.99 15.37
CA GLY A 110 2.22 11.28 16.55
C GLY A 110 2.76 9.88 16.27
N LYS A 111 3.14 9.57 15.02
CA LYS A 111 3.67 8.27 14.63
C LYS A 111 5.20 8.31 14.59
N PRO A 112 5.89 7.31 15.18
CA PRO A 112 7.34 7.28 15.26
C PRO A 112 7.95 6.90 13.89
N VAL A 113 8.29 7.92 13.11
CA VAL A 113 8.99 7.79 11.84
C VAL A 113 10.25 8.65 11.89
N THR A 114 11.40 8.05 11.62
CA THR A 114 12.69 8.75 11.53
C THR A 114 13.16 8.84 10.08
N LEU A 115 14.00 9.84 9.78
CA LEU A 115 14.62 10.02 8.48
C LEU A 115 16.12 10.23 8.65
N SER A 116 16.92 9.54 7.87
CA SER A 116 18.38 9.69 7.82
C SER A 116 18.92 9.61 6.39
N GLY A 117 20.11 10.19 6.18
CA GLY A 117 20.72 10.29 4.86
C GLY A 117 20.21 11.50 4.07
N GLU A 118 20.94 11.83 3.01
CA GLU A 118 20.61 12.94 2.11
C GLU A 118 21.06 12.66 0.67
N CYS A 119 20.32 13.18 -0.29
CA CYS A 119 20.62 13.12 -1.72
C CYS A 119 21.49 14.31 -2.16
N GLY A 120 21.16 15.51 -1.69
CA GLY A 120 21.84 16.76 -2.03
C GLY A 120 21.70 17.21 -3.48
N THR A 121 20.92 16.50 -4.30
CA THR A 121 20.68 16.85 -5.70
C THR A 121 19.26 16.50 -6.12
N PRO A 122 18.58 17.36 -6.90
CA PRO A 122 17.27 17.02 -7.45
C PRO A 122 17.36 15.82 -8.41
N ILE A 123 16.32 15.00 -8.38
CA ILE A 123 16.16 13.85 -9.28
C ILE A 123 14.97 14.07 -10.21
N LEU A 124 15.01 13.42 -11.38
CA LEU A 124 13.87 13.39 -12.29
C LEU A 124 12.98 12.22 -11.91
N THR A 125 11.74 12.50 -11.47
CA THR A 125 10.81 11.46 -11.01
C THR A 125 9.37 11.98 -10.96
N LYS A 126 8.42 11.11 -10.62
CA LYS A 126 6.99 11.39 -10.43
C LYS A 126 6.70 11.54 -8.92
N PRO A 127 6.58 12.77 -8.38
CA PRO A 127 6.54 13.00 -6.93
C PRO A 127 5.33 12.37 -6.24
N ARG A 128 4.14 12.37 -6.88
CA ARG A 128 2.94 11.78 -6.29
C ARG A 128 3.04 10.26 -6.22
N ALA A 129 3.53 9.63 -7.28
CA ALA A 129 3.76 8.20 -7.31
C ALA A 129 4.80 7.80 -6.26
N LEU A 130 5.93 8.51 -6.18
CA LEU A 130 6.99 8.26 -5.20
C LEU A 130 6.47 8.41 -3.77
N ARG A 131 5.77 9.53 -3.45
CA ARG A 131 5.15 9.73 -2.14
C ARG A 131 4.24 8.56 -1.77
N ARG A 132 3.43 8.08 -2.72
CA ARG A 132 2.50 7.00 -2.47
C ARG A 132 3.20 5.65 -2.23
N VAL A 133 4.31 5.37 -2.93
CA VAL A 133 5.17 4.19 -2.60
C VAL A 133 5.62 4.28 -1.16
N LEU A 134 6.22 5.42 -0.78
CA LEU A 134 6.74 5.64 0.58
C LEU A 134 5.65 5.48 1.64
N CYS A 135 4.48 6.11 1.46
CA CYS A 135 3.37 5.97 2.41
C CYS A 135 2.94 4.51 2.57
N ASN A 136 2.82 3.72 1.48
CA ASN A 136 2.46 2.30 1.58
C ASN A 136 3.51 1.49 2.36
N LEU A 137 4.80 1.77 2.19
CA LEU A 137 5.87 1.09 2.91
C LEU A 137 5.91 1.51 4.38
N ILE A 138 5.79 2.80 4.68
CA ILE A 138 5.78 3.34 6.04
C ILE A 138 4.55 2.85 6.81
N ASP A 139 3.35 2.88 6.19
CA ASP A 139 2.12 2.38 6.82
C ASP A 139 2.23 0.88 7.14
N ASN A 140 2.89 0.10 6.27
CA ASN A 140 3.17 -1.30 6.53
C ASN A 140 4.11 -1.47 7.73
N ALA A 141 5.22 -0.73 7.80
CA ALA A 141 6.15 -0.76 8.92
C ALA A 141 5.47 -0.35 10.25
N LEU A 142 4.74 0.75 10.25
CA LEU A 142 3.98 1.22 11.43
C LEU A 142 2.96 0.20 11.91
N LYS A 143 2.29 -0.46 10.98
CA LYS A 143 1.27 -1.46 11.27
C LYS A 143 1.85 -2.70 11.97
N PHE A 144 3.01 -3.19 11.53
CA PHE A 144 3.57 -4.44 12.04
C PHE A 144 4.64 -4.25 13.12
N ALA A 145 5.28 -3.08 13.18
CA ALA A 145 6.34 -2.78 14.13
C ALA A 145 6.07 -1.56 15.03
N GLY A 146 5.03 -0.76 14.74
CA GLY A 146 4.71 0.45 15.48
C GLY A 146 5.63 1.62 15.18
N GLN A 147 6.71 1.42 14.43
CA GLN A 147 7.70 2.45 14.06
C GLN A 147 8.28 2.18 12.67
N ALA A 148 8.83 3.20 12.03
CA ALA A 148 9.54 3.08 10.76
C ALA A 148 10.76 3.99 10.71
N ASP A 149 11.87 3.49 10.15
CA ASP A 149 13.06 4.27 9.88
C ASP A 149 13.22 4.41 8.36
N ILE A 150 13.34 5.64 7.86
CA ILE A 150 13.60 5.92 6.45
C ILE A 150 15.08 6.23 6.30
N GLU A 151 15.77 5.50 5.44
CA GLU A 151 17.18 5.75 5.12
C GLU A 151 17.35 6.04 3.64
N LEU A 152 17.97 7.16 3.30
CA LEU A 152 18.38 7.49 1.95
C LEU A 152 19.85 7.17 1.76
N ARG A 153 20.15 6.26 0.84
CA ARG A 153 21.49 5.75 0.57
C ARG A 153 21.90 6.06 -0.87
N ARG A 154 23.12 6.52 -1.07
CA ARG A 154 23.71 6.62 -2.42
C ARG A 154 24.27 5.26 -2.85
N LYS A 155 24.00 4.89 -4.10
CA LYS A 155 24.61 3.68 -4.69
C LYS A 155 25.93 4.00 -5.39
N PRO A 156 26.86 3.03 -5.49
CA PRO A 156 28.13 3.22 -6.20
C PRO A 156 27.97 3.58 -7.68
N ASP A 157 26.88 3.14 -8.31
CA ASP A 157 26.52 3.45 -9.71
C ASP A 157 25.96 4.86 -9.92
N GLY A 158 25.89 5.66 -8.84
CA GLY A 158 25.33 7.00 -8.85
C GLY A 158 23.81 7.04 -8.73
N GLY A 159 23.13 5.90 -8.59
CA GLY A 159 21.73 5.80 -8.23
C GLY A 159 21.48 6.06 -6.75
N PHE A 160 20.20 5.99 -6.37
CA PHE A 160 19.77 6.15 -4.99
C PHE A 160 18.94 4.94 -4.55
N GLU A 161 18.95 4.71 -3.25
CA GLU A 161 18.10 3.72 -2.62
C GLU A 161 17.41 4.36 -1.41
N ILE A 162 16.09 4.25 -1.38
CA ILE A 162 15.29 4.64 -0.21
C ILE A 162 14.90 3.35 0.48
N ALA A 163 15.41 3.12 1.68
CA ALA A 163 15.07 1.99 2.51
C ALA A 163 14.05 2.41 3.57
N VAL A 164 12.96 1.65 3.71
CA VAL A 164 12.05 1.75 4.84
C VAL A 164 12.25 0.51 5.70
N LEU A 165 12.68 0.74 6.93
CA LEU A 165 13.10 -0.30 7.84
C LEU A 165 12.14 -0.37 9.03
N ASP A 166 11.82 -1.57 9.46
CA ASP A 166 11.06 -1.81 10.67
C ASP A 166 11.75 -2.84 11.58
N ARG A 167 11.21 -3.02 12.78
CA ARG A 167 11.64 -4.01 13.77
C ARG A 167 10.49 -4.96 14.14
N GLY A 168 9.61 -5.22 13.19
CA GLY A 168 8.48 -6.14 13.34
C GLY A 168 8.91 -7.61 13.25
N PRO A 169 7.93 -8.50 13.08
CA PRO A 169 8.19 -9.94 12.98
C PRO A 169 8.97 -10.35 11.72
N GLY A 170 9.11 -9.44 10.75
CA GLY A 170 9.68 -9.76 9.45
C GLY A 170 8.77 -10.61 8.56
N ILE A 171 9.30 -11.03 7.42
CA ILE A 171 8.62 -11.88 6.44
C ILE A 171 9.52 -13.09 6.16
N PRO A 172 9.00 -14.34 6.23
CA PRO A 172 9.77 -15.51 5.85
C PRO A 172 10.32 -15.38 4.42
N ALA A 173 11.56 -15.84 4.20
CA ALA A 173 12.22 -15.71 2.89
C ALA A 173 11.41 -16.31 1.73
N THR A 174 10.65 -17.37 1.99
CA THR A 174 9.76 -18.02 1.01
C THR A 174 8.55 -17.17 0.61
N GLU A 175 8.22 -16.16 1.41
CA GLU A 175 7.03 -15.32 1.24
C GLU A 175 7.34 -13.92 0.66
N LEU A 176 8.63 -13.53 0.61
CA LEU A 176 9.07 -12.18 0.20
C LEU A 176 8.55 -11.75 -1.19
N GLU A 177 8.40 -12.70 -2.12
CA GLU A 177 7.81 -12.42 -3.43
C GLU A 177 6.28 -12.52 -3.41
N ALA A 178 5.73 -13.45 -2.64
CA ALA A 178 4.29 -13.68 -2.58
C ALA A 178 3.53 -12.49 -1.96
N VAL A 179 4.14 -11.77 -1.01
CA VAL A 179 3.51 -10.61 -0.34
C VAL A 179 3.27 -9.41 -1.27
N PHE A 180 3.84 -9.42 -2.47
CA PHE A 180 3.54 -8.44 -3.50
C PHE A 180 2.29 -8.77 -4.33
N GLN A 181 1.74 -9.97 -4.17
CA GLN A 181 0.49 -10.32 -4.84
C GLN A 181 -0.69 -9.56 -4.21
N PRO A 182 -1.63 -9.06 -4.99
CA PRO A 182 -2.83 -8.41 -4.46
C PRO A 182 -3.60 -9.35 -3.51
N PHE A 183 -4.05 -8.80 -2.38
CA PHE A 183 -4.82 -9.51 -1.34
C PHE A 183 -4.07 -10.64 -0.63
N TYR A 184 -2.77 -10.81 -0.91
CA TYR A 184 -1.96 -11.81 -0.23
C TYR A 184 -1.67 -11.39 1.22
N ARG A 185 -1.85 -12.32 2.15
CA ARG A 185 -1.56 -12.14 3.58
C ARG A 185 -0.92 -13.40 4.13
N ILE A 186 0.14 -13.23 4.91
CA ILE A 186 0.79 -14.33 5.62
C ILE A 186 -0.18 -14.84 6.71
N GLU A 187 -0.31 -16.16 6.86
CA GLU A 187 -1.30 -16.77 7.78
C GLU A 187 -1.17 -16.31 9.23
N THR A 188 0.05 -16.06 9.69
CA THR A 188 0.33 -15.54 11.03
C THR A 188 -0.19 -14.11 11.26
N SER A 189 -0.39 -13.34 10.18
CA SER A 189 -0.94 -11.98 10.22
C SER A 189 -2.46 -11.93 10.06
N ARG A 190 -3.13 -13.08 9.97
CA ARG A 190 -4.60 -13.19 9.98
C ARG A 190 -5.22 -12.84 11.33
N ASN A 191 -4.39 -12.51 12.33
CA ASN A 191 -4.90 -12.00 13.59
C ASN A 191 -5.70 -10.72 13.31
N ARG A 192 -6.96 -10.69 13.71
CA ARG A 192 -7.94 -9.62 13.44
C ARG A 192 -7.49 -8.24 13.94
N ASP A 193 -6.52 -8.20 14.83
CA ASP A 193 -6.02 -6.96 15.43
C ASP A 193 -5.06 -6.17 14.50
N THR A 194 -4.43 -6.84 13.51
CA THR A 194 -3.54 -6.20 12.53
C THR A 194 -4.19 -5.92 11.18
N GLY A 195 -5.50 -5.73 11.09
CA GLY A 195 -6.31 -5.51 9.88
C GLY A 195 -5.55 -5.00 8.63
N GLY A 196 -6.09 -5.16 7.44
CA GLY A 196 -5.51 -4.64 6.19
C GLY A 196 -5.78 -5.56 5.02
N THR A 197 -5.93 -4.99 3.86
CA THR A 197 -6.45 -5.62 2.66
C THR A 197 -5.44 -6.49 1.91
N GLY A 198 -4.13 -6.38 2.24
CA GLY A 198 -3.07 -7.04 1.46
C GLY A 198 -2.76 -6.34 0.13
N LEU A 199 -3.18 -5.08 -0.04
CA LEU A 199 -2.95 -4.31 -1.27
C LEU A 199 -1.76 -3.35 -1.19
N GLY A 200 -1.32 -2.93 -0.01
CA GLY A 200 -0.31 -1.89 0.16
C GLY A 200 1.02 -2.19 -0.56
N LEU A 201 1.58 -3.39 -0.37
CA LEU A 201 2.82 -3.81 -1.04
C LEU A 201 2.63 -4.01 -2.55
N ALA A 202 1.48 -4.53 -2.97
CA ALA A 202 1.15 -4.67 -4.39
C ALA A 202 1.08 -3.29 -5.10
N ILE A 203 0.44 -2.30 -4.46
CA ILE A 203 0.40 -0.90 -4.93
C ILE A 203 1.81 -0.32 -4.99
N ALA A 204 2.60 -0.50 -3.93
CA ALA A 204 3.97 0.01 -3.89
C ALA A 204 4.83 -0.55 -5.03
N ARG A 205 4.74 -1.85 -5.31
CA ARG A 205 5.48 -2.51 -6.41
C ARG A 205 5.07 -1.99 -7.78
N GLN A 206 3.78 -1.82 -8.02
CA GLN A 206 3.30 -1.28 -9.31
C GLN A 206 3.72 0.17 -9.53
N LEU A 207 3.62 1.00 -8.50
CA LEU A 207 4.09 2.39 -8.58
C LEU A 207 5.60 2.46 -8.76
N ALA A 208 6.38 1.62 -8.07
CA ALA A 208 7.82 1.53 -8.26
C ALA A 208 8.17 1.20 -9.72
N GLN A 209 7.48 0.22 -10.33
CA GLN A 209 7.63 -0.10 -11.76
C GLN A 209 7.30 1.09 -12.67
N ALA A 210 6.23 1.84 -12.38
CA ALA A 210 5.85 3.04 -13.12
C ALA A 210 6.86 4.20 -12.98
N LEU A 211 7.65 4.20 -11.90
CA LEU A 211 8.78 5.11 -11.68
C LEU A 211 10.08 4.63 -12.36
N GLY A 212 10.09 3.46 -13.00
CA GLY A 212 11.33 2.83 -13.46
C GLY A 212 12.26 2.39 -12.33
N ALA A 213 11.73 2.29 -11.11
CA ALA A 213 12.41 1.88 -9.90
C ALA A 213 12.22 0.39 -9.62
N THR A 214 13.10 -0.18 -8.80
CA THR A 214 12.97 -1.57 -8.31
C THR A 214 12.59 -1.54 -6.84
N LEU A 215 11.57 -2.32 -6.46
CA LEU A 215 11.19 -2.53 -5.07
C LEU A 215 11.50 -3.97 -4.66
N SER A 216 12.28 -4.13 -3.63
CA SER A 216 12.65 -5.42 -3.04
C SER A 216 12.48 -5.41 -1.53
N LEU A 217 12.25 -6.59 -0.96
CA LEU A 217 12.15 -6.79 0.48
C LEU A 217 13.29 -7.70 0.94
N ALA A 218 13.83 -7.41 2.12
CA ALA A 218 14.83 -8.22 2.77
C ALA A 218 14.53 -8.35 4.26
N THR A 219 14.82 -9.51 4.84
CA THR A 219 14.78 -9.69 6.30
C THR A 219 16.00 -9.04 6.92
N ARG A 220 15.81 -8.29 8.00
CA ARG A 220 16.91 -7.64 8.72
C ARG A 220 17.59 -8.60 9.68
N GLU A 221 18.89 -8.42 9.87
CA GLU A 221 19.62 -9.07 10.95
C GLU A 221 19.12 -8.58 12.31
N GLY A 222 18.72 -9.49 13.18
CA GLY A 222 18.08 -9.16 14.44
C GLY A 222 16.56 -8.99 14.40
N GLY A 223 15.92 -9.27 13.25
CA GLY A 223 14.47 -9.22 13.03
C GLY A 223 13.98 -7.92 12.42
N GLY A 224 12.81 -7.98 11.79
CA GLY A 224 12.19 -6.89 11.05
C GLY A 224 12.31 -7.04 9.54
N LEU A 225 11.78 -6.05 8.83
CA LEU A 225 11.77 -5.98 7.38
C LEU A 225 12.52 -4.73 6.90
N GLU A 226 13.18 -4.88 5.76
CA GLU A 226 13.77 -3.80 5.01
C GLU A 226 13.13 -3.78 3.61
N ALA A 227 12.43 -2.70 3.28
CA ALA A 227 11.84 -2.47 1.98
C ALA A 227 12.70 -1.46 1.21
N ASN A 228 13.35 -1.92 0.16
CA ASN A 228 14.33 -1.15 -0.61
C ASN A 228 13.76 -0.70 -1.95
N LEU A 229 13.60 0.61 -2.13
CA LEU A 229 13.25 1.25 -3.38
C LEU A 229 14.52 1.76 -4.07
N GLY A 230 15.01 1.01 -5.05
CA GLY A 230 16.17 1.37 -5.85
C GLY A 230 15.80 2.25 -7.03
N MET A 231 16.35 3.46 -7.10
CA MET A 231 16.15 4.43 -8.17
C MET A 231 17.46 4.59 -8.97
N ARG A 232 17.35 4.58 -10.28
CA ARG A 232 18.52 4.82 -11.16
C ARG A 232 18.80 6.33 -11.22
N LYS A 233 20.05 6.67 -11.45
CA LYS A 233 20.41 8.05 -11.82
C LYS A 233 19.67 8.37 -13.12
N ALA A 234 18.95 9.50 -13.15
CA ALA A 234 18.48 10.04 -14.42
C ALA A 234 19.68 10.35 -15.29
N GLY A 235 19.70 9.79 -16.50
CA GLY A 235 20.75 10.02 -17.48
C GLY A 235 20.74 11.45 -18.00
#